data_5803202f4fd8b0d9aee54b02a3eefc3c
#
_entry.id   5803202f4fd8b0d9aee54b02a3eefc3c
#
_cell.length_a   1.000
_cell.length_b   1.000
_cell.length_c   1.000
_cell.angle_alpha   90.00
_cell.angle_beta   90.00
_cell.angle_gamma   90.00
#
_symmetry.space_group_name_H-M   'P 1'
#
loop_
_entity.id
_entity.type
_entity.pdbx_description
1 polymer ?
#
loop_
_entity_poly.entity_id
_entity_poly.type
_entity_poly.pdbx_seq_one_letter_code
_entity_poly.pdbx_strand_id
1 'polypeptide(L)'
;MANTLTSLIPTIYEALNIVSRERVGFIPAVEKNSSAERAALNQSILVPIAPAVTNEADNTPAVNAPDTGDNTIDNVEMTISKSKHIPVRWNGEETKGLMNAGTYVDIKTQRFANAFRRLCNLIEADLATTYKSASRATGTAGTTPFNTAGTLTDFANVKRILDDNGCPSDNLKLVLSNAAIQNLVGKQSTFQQANTAGTDEMLRDGKIARAFGFDIGQSGQVAAVTKGNTNGSATLTSADYAVGATSLVLASAGTGGFNDGDMINVAGENNGIWYGLKTGDADTSGGGTLVLNNPGLTIAQTTNTSAVTTTAANWSANLAFHPTAIQLITRAAAMPEGGDMATDSTFVTDPVSGLVFEVLEYKQFRQTVYHVSIAWGWKAIKSEHIAVLFG
;
A
#
# COMPACT_ATOMS: atom_id res chain seq x y z
N MET A 1 7.67 43.33 -14.92
CA MET A 1 6.61 42.70 -14.11
C MET A 1 7.04 41.27 -13.84
N ALA A 2 7.12 40.88 -12.60
CA ALA A 2 7.41 39.49 -12.23
C ALA A 2 6.23 38.62 -12.63
N ASN A 3 6.46 37.55 -13.38
CA ASN A 3 5.44 36.51 -13.60
C ASN A 3 5.25 35.79 -12.28
N THR A 4 4.07 35.92 -11.70
CA THR A 4 3.69 35.19 -10.47
C THR A 4 3.00 33.88 -10.83
N LEU A 5 3.14 32.88 -9.98
CA LEU A 5 2.43 31.60 -10.12
C LEU A 5 0.92 31.75 -10.16
N THR A 6 0.40 32.89 -9.71
CA THR A 6 -1.05 33.19 -9.72
C THR A 6 -1.69 33.01 -11.11
N SER A 7 -0.98 33.36 -12.19
CA SER A 7 -1.46 33.14 -13.57
C SER A 7 -1.36 31.68 -14.03
N LEU A 8 -0.59 30.86 -13.33
CA LEU A 8 -0.35 29.44 -13.62
C LEU A 8 -1.24 28.50 -12.81
N ILE A 9 -1.82 28.98 -11.72
CA ILE A 9 -2.65 28.18 -10.82
C ILE A 9 -3.76 27.45 -11.61
N PRO A 10 -4.52 28.07 -12.53
CA PRO A 10 -5.53 27.35 -13.31
C PRO A 10 -4.95 26.19 -14.12
N THR A 11 -3.80 26.39 -14.77
CA THR A 11 -3.12 25.36 -15.58
C THR A 11 -2.63 24.19 -14.71
N ILE A 12 -2.16 24.47 -13.50
CA ILE A 12 -1.72 23.46 -12.55
C ILE A 12 -2.91 22.63 -12.03
N TYR A 13 -4.02 23.27 -11.70
CA TYR A 13 -5.26 22.57 -11.31
C TYR A 13 -5.86 21.74 -12.43
N GLU A 14 -5.79 22.23 -13.67
CA GLU A 14 -6.21 21.46 -14.85
C GLU A 14 -5.33 20.22 -15.02
N ALA A 15 -4.03 20.35 -14.89
CA ALA A 15 -3.10 19.23 -14.90
C ALA A 15 -3.38 18.20 -13.81
N LEU A 16 -3.66 18.63 -12.58
CA LEU A 16 -4.05 17.75 -11.47
C LEU A 16 -5.38 17.05 -11.75
N ASN A 17 -6.36 17.75 -12.28
CA ASN A 17 -7.65 17.16 -12.64
C ASN A 17 -7.53 16.08 -13.72
N ILE A 18 -6.57 16.20 -14.64
CA ILE A 18 -6.25 15.14 -15.61
C ILE A 18 -5.68 13.92 -14.90
N VAL A 19 -4.72 14.10 -14.00
CA VAL A 19 -4.08 13.02 -13.24
C VAL A 19 -5.06 12.31 -12.30
N SER A 20 -5.95 13.06 -11.66
CA SER A 20 -6.93 12.51 -10.73
C SER A 20 -7.95 11.57 -11.40
N ARG A 21 -8.07 11.62 -12.71
CA ARG A 21 -8.89 10.68 -13.50
C ARG A 21 -8.17 9.38 -13.82
N GLU A 22 -6.87 9.29 -13.53
CA GLU A 22 -6.13 8.06 -13.69
C GLU A 22 -6.47 7.06 -12.60
N ARG A 23 -6.21 5.78 -12.90
CA ARG A 23 -6.54 4.69 -11.98
C ARG A 23 -5.46 4.60 -10.90
N VAL A 24 -5.64 5.38 -9.85
CA VAL A 24 -4.84 5.38 -8.63
C VAL A 24 -5.63 4.60 -7.59
N GLY A 25 -5.12 3.46 -7.16
CA GLY A 25 -5.85 2.53 -6.29
C GLY A 25 -5.46 2.63 -4.82
N PHE A 26 -4.16 2.74 -4.50
CA PHE A 26 -3.67 2.73 -3.12
C PHE A 26 -3.83 4.08 -2.43
N ILE A 27 -3.47 5.19 -3.09
CA ILE A 27 -3.50 6.53 -2.47
C ILE A 27 -4.88 6.88 -1.89
N PRO A 28 -6.01 6.68 -2.60
CA PRO A 28 -7.32 6.96 -2.01
C PRO A 28 -7.77 5.93 -0.98
N ALA A 29 -7.17 4.75 -0.94
CA ALA A 29 -7.58 3.64 -0.09
C ALA A 29 -6.93 3.66 1.31
N VAL A 30 -5.77 4.31 1.47
CA VAL A 30 -5.01 4.37 2.74
C VAL A 30 -5.39 5.58 3.58
N GLU A 31 -5.10 5.53 4.87
CA GLU A 31 -5.21 6.69 5.73
C GLU A 31 -4.08 7.68 5.47
N LYS A 32 -4.43 8.96 5.33
CA LYS A 32 -3.50 10.01 4.91
C LYS A 32 -3.33 11.06 6.00
N ASN A 33 -2.08 11.39 6.29
CA ASN A 33 -1.70 12.57 7.06
C ASN A 33 -0.94 13.53 6.14
N SER A 34 -1.70 14.35 5.40
CA SER A 34 -1.17 15.30 4.43
C SER A 34 -1.20 16.71 5.02
N SER A 35 -0.08 17.40 5.00
CA SER A 35 0.01 18.77 5.46
C SER A 35 1.04 19.56 4.63
N ALA A 36 0.86 20.88 4.60
CA ALA A 36 1.79 21.81 3.97
C ALA A 36 3.03 22.12 4.84
N GLU A 37 3.10 21.55 6.05
CA GLU A 37 4.29 21.65 6.89
C GLU A 37 5.51 21.08 6.18
N ARG A 38 6.67 21.68 6.46
CA ARG A 38 7.93 21.22 5.91
C ARG A 38 8.53 20.13 6.78
N ALA A 39 9.05 19.09 6.14
CA ALA A 39 9.76 18.03 6.84
C ALA A 39 11.09 17.70 6.14
N ALA A 40 12.08 17.39 6.95
CA ALA A 40 13.36 16.91 6.46
C ALA A 40 13.30 15.41 6.11
N LEU A 41 14.17 14.98 5.20
CA LEU A 41 14.36 13.55 4.95
C LEU A 41 14.82 12.86 6.24
N ASN A 42 14.25 11.69 6.54
CA ASN A 42 14.42 10.92 7.77
C ASN A 42 13.88 11.60 9.04
N GLN A 43 13.10 12.66 8.93
CA GLN A 43 12.38 13.20 10.08
C GLN A 43 11.28 12.21 10.47
N SER A 44 11.19 11.93 11.78
CA SER A 44 10.17 11.07 12.37
C SER A 44 8.93 11.87 12.76
N ILE A 45 7.78 11.28 12.49
CA ILE A 45 6.47 11.78 12.91
C ILE A 45 5.82 10.67 13.74
N LEU A 46 5.44 10.99 14.96
CA LEU A 46 4.80 10.05 15.86
C LEU A 46 3.29 10.00 15.57
N VAL A 47 2.78 8.79 15.36
CA VAL A 47 1.35 8.54 15.20
C VAL A 47 0.87 7.76 16.42
N PRO A 48 -0.04 8.33 17.24
CA PRO A 48 -0.56 7.63 18.41
C PRO A 48 -1.44 6.46 17.99
N ILE A 49 -1.27 5.33 18.68
CA ILE A 49 -2.09 4.12 18.48
C ILE A 49 -2.70 3.76 19.81
N ALA A 50 -4.01 3.49 19.83
CA ALA A 50 -4.66 2.92 20.99
C ALA A 50 -4.22 1.46 21.16
N PRO A 51 -3.61 1.07 22.29
CA PRO A 51 -3.24 -0.29 22.56
C PRO A 51 -4.50 -1.16 22.74
N ALA A 52 -4.38 -2.46 22.46
CA ALA A 52 -5.41 -3.41 22.83
C ALA A 52 -5.50 -3.49 24.36
N VAL A 53 -6.72 -3.41 24.89
CA VAL A 53 -6.95 -3.60 26.32
C VAL A 53 -6.86 -5.10 26.62
N THR A 54 -5.88 -5.48 27.46
CA THR A 54 -5.65 -6.87 27.87
C THR A 54 -5.91 -7.10 29.36
N ASN A 55 -6.27 -6.03 30.09
CA ASN A 55 -6.49 -6.09 31.52
C ASN A 55 -7.97 -6.32 31.80
N GLU A 56 -8.35 -7.58 31.93
CA GLU A 56 -9.63 -8.00 32.48
C GLU A 56 -9.42 -8.46 33.92
N ALA A 57 -10.30 -8.10 34.82
CA ALA A 57 -10.25 -8.52 36.20
C ALA A 57 -11.65 -8.95 36.65
N ASP A 58 -11.70 -9.95 37.55
CA ASP A 58 -12.95 -10.41 38.14
C ASP A 58 -13.51 -9.34 39.10
N ASN A 59 -14.83 -9.14 39.06
CA ASN A 59 -15.52 -8.24 39.96
C ASN A 59 -15.60 -8.85 41.37
N THR A 60 -14.51 -8.82 42.12
CA THR A 60 -14.50 -9.28 43.51
C THR A 60 -14.72 -8.08 44.45
N PRO A 61 -15.69 -8.16 45.41
CA PRO A 61 -15.89 -7.11 46.39
C PRO A 61 -14.62 -6.86 47.22
N ALA A 62 -14.16 -5.62 47.23
CA ALA A 62 -13.00 -5.17 48.01
C ALA A 62 -13.30 -3.85 48.70
N VAL A 63 -12.54 -3.56 49.75
CA VAL A 63 -12.70 -2.28 50.54
C VAL A 63 -12.34 -1.05 49.71
N ASN A 64 -11.38 -1.20 48.78
CA ASN A 64 -10.98 -0.17 47.83
C ASN A 64 -11.27 -0.58 46.40
N ALA A 65 -11.60 0.40 45.55
CA ALA A 65 -11.70 0.14 44.12
C ALA A 65 -10.36 -0.35 43.55
N PRO A 66 -10.36 -1.38 42.68
CA PRO A 66 -9.11 -1.83 42.05
C PRO A 66 -8.55 -0.72 41.17
N ASP A 67 -7.26 -0.43 41.37
CA ASP A 67 -6.49 0.56 40.60
C ASP A 67 -5.56 -0.21 39.63
N THR A 68 -6.16 -0.78 38.59
CA THR A 68 -5.44 -1.65 37.63
C THR A 68 -5.70 -1.26 36.18
N GLY A 69 -6.12 -0.03 35.91
CA GLY A 69 -6.59 0.40 34.59
C GLY A 69 -5.62 1.24 33.76
N ASP A 70 -4.34 1.38 34.17
CA ASP A 70 -3.38 2.19 33.43
C ASP A 70 -2.99 1.55 32.11
N ASN A 71 -3.33 2.22 31.01
CA ASN A 71 -2.88 1.86 29.67
C ASN A 71 -1.91 2.92 29.14
N THR A 72 -0.76 2.48 28.69
CA THR A 72 0.19 3.35 27.99
C THR A 72 -0.25 3.49 26.53
N ILE A 73 -0.45 4.73 26.08
CA ILE A 73 -0.71 5.00 24.66
C ILE A 73 0.61 4.83 23.91
N ASP A 74 0.67 3.82 23.06
CA ASP A 74 1.82 3.59 22.19
C ASP A 74 1.82 4.54 21.00
N ASN A 75 3.02 4.86 20.53
CA ASN A 75 3.23 5.67 19.34
C ASN A 75 3.99 4.85 18.31
N VAL A 76 3.51 4.87 17.07
CA VAL A 76 4.28 4.35 15.94
C VAL A 76 5.03 5.48 15.28
N GLU A 77 6.34 5.35 15.27
CA GLU A 77 7.22 6.25 14.57
C GLU A 77 7.15 5.99 13.07
N MET A 78 6.85 7.05 12.32
CA MET A 78 6.86 7.06 10.86
C MET A 78 7.89 8.05 10.37
N THR A 79 8.75 7.62 9.45
CA THR A 79 9.80 8.47 8.89
C THR A 79 9.46 8.92 7.48
N ILE A 80 9.80 10.17 7.15
CA ILE A 80 9.79 10.67 5.78
C ILE A 80 10.96 9.99 5.03
N SER A 81 10.66 8.96 4.27
CA SER A 81 11.67 8.12 3.61
C SER A 81 12.09 8.64 2.24
N LYS A 82 11.26 9.44 1.59
CA LYS A 82 11.53 9.98 0.26
C LYS A 82 11.15 11.45 0.16
N SER A 83 12.03 12.22 -0.50
CA SER A 83 11.77 13.59 -0.92
C SER A 83 12.17 13.72 -2.37
N LYS A 84 11.23 13.99 -3.26
CA LYS A 84 11.44 14.01 -4.71
C LYS A 84 10.84 15.25 -5.35
N HIS A 85 11.49 15.73 -6.40
CA HIS A 85 10.93 16.77 -7.26
C HIS A 85 11.07 16.38 -8.72
N ILE A 86 10.22 16.95 -9.55
CA ILE A 86 10.30 16.80 -11.01
C ILE A 86 10.41 18.20 -11.62
N PRO A 87 11.51 18.49 -12.32
CA PRO A 87 11.70 19.77 -12.97
C PRO A 87 10.93 19.84 -14.30
N VAL A 88 10.23 20.94 -14.52
CA VAL A 88 9.60 21.31 -15.79
C VAL A 88 10.27 22.60 -16.28
N ARG A 89 11.15 22.50 -17.24
CA ARG A 89 11.96 23.60 -17.73
C ARG A 89 11.45 24.13 -19.08
N TRP A 90 11.49 25.45 -19.22
CA TRP A 90 11.15 26.18 -20.44
C TRP A 90 12.21 27.24 -20.72
N ASN A 91 12.76 27.25 -21.93
CA ASN A 91 13.56 28.36 -22.38
C ASN A 91 12.71 29.38 -23.17
N GLY A 92 13.24 30.59 -23.34
CA GLY A 92 12.51 31.66 -24.02
C GLY A 92 12.20 31.38 -25.49
N GLU A 93 13.07 30.65 -26.18
CA GLU A 93 12.90 30.31 -27.61
C GLU A 93 11.83 29.23 -27.79
N GLU A 94 11.81 28.18 -26.96
CA GLU A 94 10.79 27.15 -26.94
C GLU A 94 9.41 27.77 -26.66
N THR A 95 9.34 28.66 -25.67
CA THR A 95 8.11 29.36 -25.31
C THR A 95 7.60 30.19 -26.47
N LYS A 96 8.48 30.95 -27.14
CA LYS A 96 8.10 31.79 -28.28
C LYS A 96 7.69 30.96 -29.50
N GLY A 97 8.39 29.86 -29.76
CA GLY A 97 8.04 28.93 -30.83
C GLY A 97 6.67 28.28 -30.64
N LEU A 98 6.38 27.81 -29.44
CA LEU A 98 5.09 27.18 -29.10
C LEU A 98 3.94 28.19 -29.05
N MET A 99 4.19 29.42 -28.59
CA MET A 99 3.18 30.48 -28.62
C MET A 99 2.79 30.86 -30.07
N ASN A 100 3.75 30.91 -30.97
CA ASN A 100 3.47 31.15 -32.39
C ASN A 100 2.66 30.02 -33.03
N ALA A 101 2.81 28.79 -32.56
CA ALA A 101 2.02 27.63 -33.00
C ALA A 101 0.64 27.53 -32.32
N GLY A 102 0.36 28.37 -31.33
CA GLY A 102 -0.92 28.35 -30.58
C GLY A 102 -1.11 27.18 -29.61
N THR A 103 -0.10 26.34 -29.43
CA THR A 103 -0.17 25.08 -28.63
C THR A 103 0.54 25.14 -27.27
N TYR A 104 1.06 26.32 -26.89
CA TYR A 104 1.87 26.46 -25.69
C TYR A 104 1.17 26.07 -24.40
N VAL A 105 -0.08 26.50 -24.22
CA VAL A 105 -0.85 26.25 -22.98
C VAL A 105 -1.12 24.78 -22.82
N ASP A 106 -1.55 24.10 -23.88
CA ASP A 106 -1.88 22.66 -23.84
C ASP A 106 -0.65 21.80 -23.52
N ILE A 107 0.48 22.10 -24.16
CA ILE A 107 1.72 21.37 -23.93
C ILE A 107 2.24 21.62 -22.51
N LYS A 108 2.09 22.85 -21.99
CA LYS A 108 2.48 23.18 -20.62
C LYS A 108 1.63 22.41 -19.60
N THR A 109 0.30 22.38 -19.77
CA THR A 109 -0.61 21.60 -18.96
C THR A 109 -0.25 20.12 -18.97
N GLN A 110 0.01 19.54 -20.13
CA GLN A 110 0.41 18.15 -20.26
C GLN A 110 1.73 17.82 -19.56
N ARG A 111 2.71 18.72 -19.59
CA ARG A 111 4.00 18.54 -18.89
C ARG A 111 3.83 18.56 -17.38
N PHE A 112 3.02 19.44 -16.82
CA PHE A 112 2.65 19.42 -15.41
C PHE A 112 1.90 18.14 -15.04
N ALA A 113 0.90 17.74 -15.84
CA ALA A 113 0.16 16.50 -15.64
C ALA A 113 1.10 15.28 -15.60
N ASN A 114 2.09 15.22 -16.50
CA ASN A 114 3.07 14.15 -16.50
C ASN A 114 3.97 14.16 -15.24
N ALA A 115 4.31 15.35 -14.73
CA ALA A 115 5.10 15.49 -13.50
C ALA A 115 4.30 14.97 -12.29
N PHE A 116 3.04 15.38 -12.13
CA PHE A 116 2.17 14.88 -11.07
C PHE A 116 1.93 13.37 -11.18
N ARG A 117 1.64 12.87 -12.40
CA ARG A 117 1.47 11.43 -12.67
C ARG A 117 2.68 10.62 -12.21
N ARG A 118 3.89 11.11 -12.53
CA ARG A 118 5.12 10.42 -12.13
C ARG A 118 5.27 10.35 -10.61
N LEU A 119 4.98 11.44 -9.90
CA LEU A 119 5.03 11.46 -8.43
C LEU A 119 3.98 10.54 -7.80
N CYS A 120 2.74 10.59 -8.27
CA CYS A 120 1.67 9.69 -7.82
C CYS A 120 2.04 8.23 -8.04
N ASN A 121 2.57 7.86 -9.21
CA ASN A 121 2.99 6.50 -9.49
C ASN A 121 4.14 6.02 -8.59
N LEU A 122 5.06 6.92 -8.19
CA LEU A 122 6.10 6.57 -7.22
C LEU A 122 5.50 6.28 -5.83
N ILE A 123 4.54 7.09 -5.38
CA ILE A 123 3.84 6.88 -4.11
C ILE A 123 3.03 5.58 -4.15
N GLU A 124 2.30 5.33 -5.26
CA GLU A 124 1.55 4.07 -5.46
C GLU A 124 2.46 2.84 -5.41
N ALA A 125 3.61 2.88 -6.08
CA ALA A 125 4.58 1.79 -6.07
C ALA A 125 5.14 1.54 -4.66
N ASP A 126 5.37 2.60 -3.91
CA ASP A 126 5.85 2.49 -2.53
C ASP A 126 4.77 1.91 -1.61
N LEU A 127 3.52 2.35 -1.73
CA LEU A 127 2.40 1.79 -0.97
C LEU A 127 2.18 0.31 -1.32
N ALA A 128 2.36 -0.08 -2.58
CA ALA A 128 2.27 -1.48 -2.99
C ALA A 128 3.28 -2.38 -2.25
N THR A 129 4.42 -1.85 -1.78
CA THR A 129 5.40 -2.63 -1.00
C THR A 129 4.91 -3.05 0.38
N THR A 130 3.79 -2.50 0.87
CA THR A 130 3.21 -2.86 2.17
C THR A 130 2.70 -4.30 2.22
N TYR A 131 2.64 -5.01 1.08
CA TYR A 131 2.37 -6.46 1.05
C TYR A 131 3.32 -7.26 1.97
N LYS A 132 4.57 -6.79 2.15
CA LYS A 132 5.55 -7.42 3.04
C LYS A 132 5.10 -7.46 4.50
N SER A 133 4.19 -6.57 4.88
CA SER A 133 3.63 -6.51 6.23
C SER A 133 2.27 -7.19 6.33
N ALA A 134 1.78 -7.82 5.27
CA ALA A 134 0.50 -8.52 5.31
C ALA A 134 0.57 -9.75 6.23
N SER A 135 -0.49 -9.98 6.99
CA SER A 135 -0.59 -11.10 7.93
C SER A 135 -0.60 -12.44 7.19
N ARG A 136 -1.47 -12.55 6.21
CA ARG A 136 -1.75 -13.80 5.48
C ARG A 136 -2.12 -13.53 4.04
N ALA A 137 -2.05 -14.60 3.23
CA ALA A 137 -2.49 -14.57 1.84
C ALA A 137 -3.39 -15.75 1.51
N THR A 138 -4.16 -15.59 0.45
CA THR A 138 -5.02 -16.63 -0.13
C THR A 138 -4.96 -16.60 -1.65
N GLY A 139 -5.42 -17.68 -2.27
CA GLY A 139 -5.40 -17.84 -3.72
C GLY A 139 -4.29 -18.77 -4.20
N THR A 140 -4.04 -18.76 -5.50
CA THR A 140 -2.99 -19.58 -6.14
C THR A 140 -1.97 -18.65 -6.77
N ALA A 141 -0.73 -18.72 -6.32
CA ALA A 141 0.37 -17.91 -6.85
C ALA A 141 0.58 -18.19 -8.35
N GLY A 142 0.74 -17.13 -9.13
CA GLY A 142 0.87 -17.18 -10.58
C GLY A 142 -0.45 -17.38 -11.34
N THR A 143 -1.58 -17.41 -10.64
CA THR A 143 -2.90 -17.46 -11.26
C THR A 143 -3.65 -16.17 -10.93
N THR A 144 -4.00 -15.41 -11.96
CA THR A 144 -4.74 -14.15 -11.78
C THR A 144 -6.06 -14.40 -11.05
N PRO A 145 -6.42 -13.61 -10.02
CA PRO A 145 -7.67 -13.76 -9.28
C PRO A 145 -8.91 -13.71 -10.18
N PHE A 146 -10.01 -14.26 -9.68
CA PHE A 146 -11.29 -14.28 -10.40
C PHE A 146 -11.24 -14.99 -11.75
N ASN A 147 -10.30 -15.92 -11.92
CA ASN A 147 -10.08 -16.63 -13.20
C ASN A 147 -11.18 -17.64 -13.52
N THR A 148 -11.81 -18.22 -12.51
CA THR A 148 -12.89 -19.20 -12.70
C THR A 148 -14.23 -18.46 -12.85
N ALA A 149 -14.89 -18.70 -13.98
CA ALA A 149 -16.17 -18.06 -14.28
C ALA A 149 -17.26 -18.43 -13.25
N GLY A 150 -18.04 -17.46 -12.84
CA GLY A 150 -19.17 -17.63 -11.93
C GLY A 150 -18.82 -17.93 -10.47
N THR A 151 -17.55 -17.83 -10.08
CA THR A 151 -17.12 -18.02 -8.68
C THR A 151 -16.47 -16.76 -8.11
N LEU A 152 -16.97 -16.33 -6.97
CA LEU A 152 -16.50 -15.15 -6.24
C LEU A 152 -15.86 -15.52 -4.89
N THR A 153 -15.38 -16.78 -4.80
CA THR A 153 -14.74 -17.34 -3.60
C THR A 153 -13.50 -16.56 -3.17
N ASP A 154 -12.80 -15.91 -4.11
CA ASP A 154 -11.62 -15.10 -3.80
C ASP A 154 -11.96 -13.95 -2.84
N PHE A 155 -13.11 -13.28 -3.02
CA PHE A 155 -13.57 -12.26 -2.07
C PHE A 155 -13.85 -12.86 -0.69
N ALA A 156 -14.54 -13.99 -0.63
CA ALA A 156 -14.90 -14.64 0.63
C ALA A 156 -13.64 -15.10 1.40
N ASN A 157 -12.66 -15.65 0.69
CA ASN A 157 -11.42 -16.13 1.28
C ASN A 157 -10.58 -14.98 1.85
N VAL A 158 -10.45 -13.87 1.12
CA VAL A 158 -9.73 -12.68 1.62
C VAL A 158 -10.46 -12.06 2.79
N LYS A 159 -11.80 -11.97 2.72
CA LYS A 159 -12.60 -11.44 3.81
C LYS A 159 -12.47 -12.29 5.07
N ARG A 160 -12.50 -13.63 4.92
CA ARG A 160 -12.29 -14.55 6.04
C ARG A 160 -10.99 -14.26 6.80
N ILE A 161 -9.88 -13.99 6.08
CA ILE A 161 -8.60 -13.67 6.74
C ILE A 161 -8.72 -12.42 7.60
N LEU A 162 -9.38 -11.38 7.10
CA LEU A 162 -9.57 -10.13 7.83
C LEU A 162 -10.51 -10.32 9.03
N ASP A 163 -11.59 -11.05 8.85
CA ASP A 163 -12.57 -11.35 9.90
C ASP A 163 -11.94 -12.23 11.00
N ASP A 164 -11.17 -13.27 10.63
CA ASP A 164 -10.42 -14.14 11.57
C ASP A 164 -9.37 -13.34 12.38
N ASN A 165 -8.86 -12.26 11.84
CA ASN A 165 -7.93 -11.37 12.52
C ASN A 165 -8.61 -10.26 13.34
N GLY A 166 -9.93 -10.21 13.40
CA GLY A 166 -10.67 -9.19 14.13
C GLY A 166 -10.62 -7.80 13.49
N CYS A 167 -10.45 -7.73 12.17
CA CYS A 167 -10.49 -6.47 11.45
C CYS A 167 -11.90 -5.86 11.45
N PRO A 168 -12.06 -4.54 11.65
CA PRO A 168 -13.36 -3.89 11.47
C PRO A 168 -13.93 -4.19 10.08
N SER A 169 -15.21 -4.51 10.00
CA SER A 169 -15.87 -4.92 8.76
C SER A 169 -16.36 -3.75 7.91
N ASP A 170 -16.27 -2.53 8.43
CA ASP A 170 -16.62 -1.31 7.73
C ASP A 170 -15.43 -0.80 6.89
N ASN A 171 -15.75 -0.15 5.76
CA ASN A 171 -14.77 0.56 4.93
C ASN A 171 -13.57 -0.27 4.45
N LEU A 172 -13.74 -1.57 4.24
CA LEU A 172 -12.67 -2.42 3.72
C LEU A 172 -12.31 -2.03 2.29
N LYS A 173 -11.03 -2.02 1.98
CA LYS A 173 -10.49 -1.69 0.64
C LYS A 173 -9.84 -2.93 0.04
N LEU A 174 -10.03 -3.09 -1.27
CA LEU A 174 -9.34 -4.13 -2.05
C LEU A 174 -8.74 -3.48 -3.29
N VAL A 175 -7.42 -3.42 -3.36
CA VAL A 175 -6.70 -2.88 -4.51
C VAL A 175 -6.22 -4.03 -5.38
N LEU A 176 -6.70 -4.05 -6.62
CA LEU A 176 -6.48 -5.10 -7.59
C LEU A 176 -5.57 -4.64 -8.74
N SER A 177 -4.83 -5.58 -9.29
CA SER A 177 -4.09 -5.41 -10.53
C SER A 177 -5.04 -5.28 -11.73
N ASN A 178 -4.53 -4.69 -12.81
CA ASN A 178 -5.30 -4.55 -14.05
C ASN A 178 -5.81 -5.89 -14.59
N ALA A 179 -5.00 -6.95 -14.47
CA ALA A 179 -5.38 -8.30 -14.91
C ALA A 179 -6.51 -8.91 -14.05
N ALA A 180 -6.47 -8.69 -12.72
CA ALA A 180 -7.51 -9.14 -11.82
C ALA A 180 -8.85 -8.44 -12.09
N ILE A 181 -8.83 -7.13 -12.32
CA ILE A 181 -10.04 -6.37 -12.71
C ILE A 181 -10.58 -6.86 -14.05
N GLN A 182 -9.71 -7.14 -15.03
CA GLN A 182 -10.14 -7.68 -16.33
C GLN A 182 -10.88 -9.01 -16.17
N ASN A 183 -10.37 -9.93 -15.33
CA ASN A 183 -11.06 -11.17 -15.03
C ASN A 183 -12.39 -10.93 -14.30
N LEU A 184 -12.40 -10.03 -13.33
CA LEU A 184 -13.60 -9.68 -12.57
C LEU A 184 -14.73 -9.14 -13.46
N VAL A 185 -14.37 -8.26 -14.39
CA VAL A 185 -15.34 -7.69 -15.36
C VAL A 185 -15.69 -8.68 -16.47
N GLY A 186 -14.71 -9.42 -17.00
CA GLY A 186 -14.89 -10.23 -18.20
C GLY A 186 -15.41 -11.65 -17.94
N LYS A 187 -15.10 -12.25 -16.79
CA LYS A 187 -15.45 -13.65 -16.50
C LYS A 187 -16.56 -13.83 -15.48
N GLN A 188 -16.85 -12.82 -14.66
CA GLN A 188 -17.84 -12.95 -13.59
C GLN A 188 -19.23 -12.51 -14.08
N SER A 189 -19.98 -13.44 -14.64
CA SER A 189 -21.31 -13.22 -15.22
C SER A 189 -22.32 -12.62 -14.21
N THR A 190 -22.13 -12.86 -12.92
CA THR A 190 -22.97 -12.30 -11.84
C THR A 190 -23.01 -10.78 -11.87
N PHE A 191 -21.89 -10.11 -12.17
CA PHE A 191 -21.82 -8.66 -12.27
C PHE A 191 -22.27 -8.14 -13.65
N GLN A 192 -22.34 -8.99 -14.66
CA GLN A 192 -22.76 -8.62 -16.00
C GLN A 192 -24.30 -8.57 -16.16
N GLN A 193 -25.03 -9.05 -15.18
CA GLN A 193 -26.49 -9.06 -15.19
C GLN A 193 -27.04 -8.02 -14.22
N ALA A 194 -27.64 -6.96 -14.72
CA ALA A 194 -28.16 -5.87 -13.91
C ALA A 194 -29.23 -6.31 -12.90
N ASN A 195 -30.03 -7.33 -13.23
CA ASN A 195 -31.02 -7.92 -12.32
C ASN A 195 -30.40 -8.68 -11.15
N THR A 196 -29.18 -9.18 -11.29
CA THR A 196 -28.46 -9.93 -10.25
C THR A 196 -27.51 -9.03 -9.48
N ALA A 197 -26.84 -8.11 -10.19
CA ALA A 197 -25.91 -7.14 -9.61
C ALA A 197 -26.61 -5.97 -8.90
N GLY A 198 -27.89 -5.73 -9.20
CA GLY A 198 -28.66 -4.63 -8.65
C GLY A 198 -28.41 -3.26 -9.29
N THR A 199 -27.40 -3.14 -10.13
CA THR A 199 -27.06 -1.90 -10.88
C THR A 199 -26.59 -2.22 -12.28
N ASP A 200 -26.78 -1.29 -13.22
CA ASP A 200 -26.30 -1.38 -14.60
C ASP A 200 -24.96 -0.61 -14.83
N GLU A 201 -24.39 -0.07 -13.77
CA GLU A 201 -23.17 0.76 -13.81
C GLU A 201 -21.97 -0.01 -14.40
N MET A 202 -21.84 -1.29 -14.08
CA MET A 202 -20.80 -2.13 -14.63
C MET A 202 -20.95 -2.31 -16.15
N LEU A 203 -22.18 -2.47 -16.65
CA LEU A 203 -22.45 -2.64 -18.08
C LEU A 203 -22.20 -1.36 -18.88
N ARG A 204 -22.42 -0.20 -18.25
CA ARG A 204 -22.23 1.11 -18.89
C ARG A 204 -20.78 1.57 -18.81
N ASP A 205 -20.20 1.53 -17.61
CA ASP A 205 -18.91 2.18 -17.33
C ASP A 205 -17.76 1.18 -17.14
N GLY A 206 -18.05 -0.13 -17.08
CA GLY A 206 -17.05 -1.17 -16.82
C GLY A 206 -16.39 -1.05 -15.45
N LYS A 207 -17.06 -0.40 -14.49
CA LYS A 207 -16.54 -0.18 -13.13
C LYS A 207 -17.33 -0.99 -12.12
N ILE A 208 -16.62 -1.60 -11.19
CA ILE A 208 -17.19 -2.20 -9.98
C ILE A 208 -16.67 -1.38 -8.81
N ALA A 209 -17.51 -0.52 -8.25
CA ALA A 209 -17.09 0.38 -7.16
C ALA A 209 -17.00 -0.37 -5.84
N ARG A 210 -17.97 -1.27 -5.57
CA ARG A 210 -18.06 -2.01 -4.31
C ARG A 210 -18.61 -3.41 -4.54
N ALA A 211 -17.98 -4.42 -3.92
CA ALA A 211 -18.47 -5.80 -3.90
C ALA A 211 -18.06 -6.49 -2.61
N PHE A 212 -18.95 -7.32 -2.04
CA PHE A 212 -18.72 -8.13 -0.85
C PHE A 212 -18.18 -7.37 0.37
N GLY A 213 -18.54 -6.10 0.51
CA GLY A 213 -18.09 -5.24 1.60
C GLY A 213 -16.77 -4.52 1.33
N PHE A 214 -16.10 -4.80 0.20
CA PHE A 214 -14.89 -4.11 -0.22
C PHE A 214 -15.20 -2.98 -1.21
N ASP A 215 -14.59 -1.83 -1.00
CA ASP A 215 -14.43 -0.81 -2.03
C ASP A 215 -13.25 -1.21 -2.92
N ILE A 216 -13.52 -1.34 -4.22
CA ILE A 216 -12.55 -1.88 -5.17
C ILE A 216 -11.75 -0.75 -5.81
N GLY A 217 -10.45 -0.76 -5.58
CA GLY A 217 -9.46 0.09 -6.26
C GLY A 217 -8.74 -0.67 -7.38
N GLN A 218 -8.32 0.06 -8.40
CA GLN A 218 -7.47 -0.49 -9.46
C GLN A 218 -6.15 0.26 -9.50
N SER A 219 -5.03 -0.45 -9.48
CA SER A 219 -3.71 0.15 -9.62
C SER A 219 -2.83 -0.63 -10.61
N GLY A 220 -2.12 0.11 -11.45
CA GLY A 220 -1.09 -0.46 -12.32
C GLY A 220 0.24 -0.72 -11.60
N GLN A 221 0.36 -0.27 -10.35
CA GLN A 221 1.60 -0.36 -9.55
C GLN A 221 1.54 -1.50 -8.52
N VAL A 222 0.58 -2.43 -8.64
CA VAL A 222 0.55 -3.64 -7.80
C VAL A 222 1.88 -4.38 -7.92
N ALA A 223 2.49 -4.70 -6.77
CA ALA A 223 3.82 -5.29 -6.73
C ALA A 223 3.84 -6.70 -7.37
N ALA A 224 4.75 -6.91 -8.30
CA ALA A 224 5.12 -8.24 -8.76
C ALA A 224 6.21 -8.80 -7.83
N VAL A 225 5.93 -9.92 -7.20
CA VAL A 225 6.78 -10.53 -6.18
C VAL A 225 7.51 -11.73 -6.76
N THR A 226 8.83 -11.74 -6.63
CA THR A 226 9.66 -12.91 -6.92
C THR A 226 9.83 -13.69 -5.62
N LYS A 227 9.31 -14.92 -5.61
CA LYS A 227 9.40 -15.81 -4.46
C LYS A 227 10.85 -16.17 -4.13
N GLY A 228 11.11 -16.55 -2.89
CA GLY A 228 12.36 -17.20 -2.49
C GLY A 228 12.63 -18.48 -3.25
N ASN A 229 13.86 -18.92 -3.25
CA ASN A 229 14.35 -20.05 -4.06
C ASN A 229 14.48 -21.36 -3.27
N THR A 230 13.76 -21.49 -2.14
CA THR A 230 13.73 -22.76 -1.39
C THR A 230 13.15 -23.89 -2.22
N ASN A 231 13.79 -25.06 -2.17
CA ASN A 231 13.37 -26.28 -2.90
C ASN A 231 12.49 -27.21 -2.05
N GLY A 232 11.73 -26.66 -1.10
CA GLY A 232 10.76 -27.44 -0.30
C GLY A 232 11.37 -28.38 0.73
N SER A 233 12.67 -28.29 0.98
CA SER A 233 13.36 -29.12 2.00
C SER A 233 13.48 -28.45 3.36
N ALA A 234 12.99 -27.21 3.51
CA ALA A 234 12.99 -26.52 4.80
C ALA A 234 11.92 -27.15 5.71
N THR A 235 12.32 -27.52 6.91
CA THR A 235 11.43 -28.08 7.93
C THR A 235 11.58 -27.32 9.24
N LEU A 236 10.55 -27.32 10.06
CA LEU A 236 10.65 -26.80 11.42
C LEU A 236 11.55 -27.70 12.26
N THR A 237 12.20 -27.10 13.26
CA THR A 237 12.91 -27.85 14.29
C THR A 237 11.93 -28.64 15.16
N SER A 238 12.46 -29.54 16.00
CA SER A 238 11.69 -30.37 16.93
C SER A 238 11.02 -29.62 18.10
N ALA A 239 10.74 -28.34 17.93
CA ALA A 239 10.00 -27.53 18.88
C ALA A 239 8.50 -27.49 18.54
N ASP A 240 7.66 -27.49 19.57
CA ASP A 240 6.24 -27.23 19.42
C ASP A 240 5.99 -25.74 19.31
N TYR A 241 5.11 -25.36 18.39
CA TYR A 241 4.71 -23.98 18.19
C TYR A 241 3.23 -23.83 18.52
N ALA A 242 2.92 -22.99 19.47
CA ALA A 242 1.54 -22.67 19.84
C ALA A 242 0.86 -21.77 18.79
N VAL A 243 -0.45 -21.71 18.81
CA VAL A 243 -1.23 -20.70 18.08
C VAL A 243 -0.73 -19.31 18.46
N GLY A 244 -0.57 -18.42 17.48
CA GLY A 244 -0.02 -17.09 17.68
C GLY A 244 1.51 -17.01 17.65
N ALA A 245 2.23 -18.12 17.50
CA ALA A 245 3.68 -18.08 17.37
C ALA A 245 4.10 -17.33 16.11
N THR A 246 4.99 -16.36 16.27
CA THR A 246 5.52 -15.52 15.19
C THR A 246 6.97 -15.86 14.81
N SER A 247 7.68 -16.63 15.65
CA SER A 247 9.07 -17.03 15.37
C SER A 247 9.14 -18.52 15.15
N LEU A 248 9.61 -18.94 14.00
CA LEU A 248 9.73 -20.33 13.58
C LEU A 248 11.21 -20.65 13.31
N VAL A 249 11.76 -21.63 14.00
CA VAL A 249 13.15 -22.07 13.82
C VAL A 249 13.20 -23.21 12.82
N LEU A 250 14.06 -23.14 11.84
CA LEU A 250 14.27 -24.15 10.81
C LEU A 250 15.36 -25.14 11.21
N ALA A 251 15.18 -26.39 10.84
CA ALA A 251 16.22 -27.41 10.94
C ALA A 251 17.31 -27.19 9.88
N SER A 252 18.55 -27.62 10.22
CA SER A 252 19.73 -27.48 9.35
C SER A 252 19.74 -28.51 8.21
N ALA A 253 18.78 -28.44 7.30
CA ALA A 253 18.67 -29.38 6.17
C ALA A 253 18.00 -28.75 4.92
N GLY A 254 17.74 -27.46 4.93
CA GLY A 254 17.10 -26.77 3.83
C GLY A 254 18.06 -26.48 2.66
N THR A 255 17.52 -26.13 1.52
CA THR A 255 18.26 -25.60 0.37
C THR A 255 17.59 -24.32 -0.14
N GLY A 256 18.40 -23.31 -0.44
CA GLY A 256 17.91 -22.00 -0.85
C GLY A 256 17.45 -21.16 0.32
N GLY A 257 16.68 -20.12 0.07
CA GLY A 257 16.29 -19.13 1.06
C GLY A 257 14.87 -18.59 0.89
N PHE A 258 14.38 -17.95 1.92
CA PHE A 258 13.15 -17.21 1.98
C PHE A 258 13.45 -15.72 1.96
N ASN A 259 12.72 -14.95 1.13
CA ASN A 259 12.85 -13.51 1.11
C ASN A 259 11.91 -12.83 2.12
N ASP A 260 12.28 -11.62 2.57
CA ASP A 260 11.36 -10.78 3.34
C ASP A 260 10.10 -10.45 2.52
N GLY A 261 8.94 -10.74 3.08
CA GLY A 261 7.65 -10.57 2.40
C GLY A 261 7.21 -11.78 1.58
N ASP A 262 7.95 -12.89 1.60
CA ASP A 262 7.45 -14.15 1.05
C ASP A 262 6.23 -14.65 1.82
N MET A 263 5.41 -15.41 1.11
CA MET A 263 4.27 -16.11 1.71
C MET A 263 4.63 -17.59 1.82
N ILE A 264 4.51 -18.11 3.03
CA ILE A 264 4.84 -19.50 3.34
C ILE A 264 3.62 -20.29 3.79
N ASN A 265 3.65 -21.58 3.50
CA ASN A 265 2.73 -22.54 4.08
C ASN A 265 3.49 -23.50 4.98
N VAL A 266 2.93 -23.83 6.13
CA VAL A 266 3.43 -24.83 7.06
C VAL A 266 2.56 -26.07 6.95
N ALA A 267 3.16 -27.24 6.84
CA ALA A 267 2.44 -28.50 6.68
C ALA A 267 1.44 -28.69 7.83
N GLY A 268 0.22 -29.09 7.48
CA GLY A 268 -0.92 -29.16 8.42
C GLY A 268 -1.93 -28.02 8.25
N GLU A 269 -1.55 -26.94 7.60
CA GLU A 269 -2.45 -25.85 7.19
C GLU A 269 -3.15 -26.21 5.87
N ASN A 270 -4.31 -26.85 5.96
CA ASN A 270 -5.04 -27.31 4.77
C ASN A 270 -6.08 -26.30 4.26
N ASN A 271 -6.09 -25.07 4.81
CA ASN A 271 -7.16 -24.10 4.55
C ASN A 271 -6.89 -23.14 3.38
N GLY A 272 -5.83 -23.38 2.60
CA GLY A 272 -5.44 -22.47 1.50
C GLY A 272 -4.95 -21.10 1.98
N ILE A 273 -4.51 -21.02 3.24
CA ILE A 273 -3.94 -19.82 3.86
C ILE A 273 -2.42 -19.91 3.81
N TRP A 274 -1.79 -18.78 3.52
CA TRP A 274 -0.36 -18.58 3.52
C TRP A 274 0.01 -17.52 4.54
N TYR A 275 1.11 -17.71 5.27
CA TYR A 275 1.60 -16.76 6.26
C TYR A 275 2.60 -15.79 5.66
N GLY A 276 2.45 -14.50 5.97
CA GLY A 276 3.39 -13.47 5.54
C GLY A 276 4.65 -13.46 6.39
N LEU A 277 5.82 -13.50 5.74
CA LEU A 277 7.12 -13.37 6.40
C LEU A 277 7.49 -11.90 6.59
N LYS A 278 7.75 -11.53 7.84
CA LYS A 278 8.37 -10.25 8.18
C LYS A 278 9.88 -10.30 7.93
N THR A 279 10.50 -11.40 8.32
CA THR A 279 11.93 -11.64 8.10
C THR A 279 12.11 -13.05 7.61
N GLY A 280 12.71 -13.18 6.44
CA GLY A 280 13.13 -14.44 5.84
C GLY A 280 14.52 -14.85 6.25
N ASP A 281 15.01 -15.94 5.67
CA ASP A 281 16.38 -16.40 5.78
C ASP A 281 16.93 -16.72 4.40
N ALA A 282 18.03 -16.09 4.04
CA ALA A 282 18.61 -16.21 2.70
C ALA A 282 19.27 -17.56 2.42
N ASP A 283 19.63 -18.31 3.47
CA ASP A 283 20.29 -19.63 3.37
C ASP A 283 19.84 -20.58 4.49
N THR A 284 18.93 -21.48 4.14
CA THR A 284 18.36 -22.45 5.08
C THR A 284 19.23 -23.70 5.30
N SER A 285 20.42 -23.80 4.70
CA SER A 285 21.30 -24.97 4.80
C SER A 285 21.82 -25.20 6.24
N GLY A 286 22.05 -24.11 6.95
CA GLY A 286 22.44 -24.11 8.35
C GLY A 286 21.31 -24.09 9.37
N GLY A 287 20.06 -24.17 8.90
CA GLY A 287 18.89 -23.80 9.69
C GLY A 287 18.66 -22.29 9.62
N GLY A 288 17.88 -21.73 10.53
CA GLY A 288 17.60 -20.31 10.58
C GLY A 288 16.31 -20.01 11.34
N THR A 289 15.95 -18.74 11.39
CA THR A 289 14.72 -18.32 12.07
C THR A 289 13.89 -17.48 11.12
N LEU A 290 12.67 -17.92 10.85
CA LEU A 290 11.67 -17.16 10.12
C LEU A 290 10.81 -16.39 11.12
N VAL A 291 10.55 -15.12 10.82
CA VAL A 291 9.64 -14.29 11.61
C VAL A 291 8.38 -14.00 10.78
N LEU A 292 7.24 -14.44 11.30
CA LEU A 292 5.93 -14.18 10.71
C LEU A 292 5.43 -12.78 11.08
N ASN A 293 4.58 -12.23 10.22
CA ASN A 293 3.76 -11.09 10.59
C ASN A 293 2.69 -11.50 11.61
N ASN A 294 2.26 -10.56 12.47
CA ASN A 294 1.14 -10.80 13.37
C ASN A 294 -0.14 -11.11 12.58
N PRO A 295 -1.02 -11.96 13.13
CA PRO A 295 -1.02 -12.56 14.46
C PRO A 295 -0.23 -13.87 14.57
N GLY A 296 0.52 -14.32 13.57
CA GLY A 296 1.28 -15.56 13.57
C GLY A 296 0.45 -16.80 13.18
N LEU A 297 0.83 -17.97 13.70
CA LEU A 297 0.20 -19.25 13.37
C LEU A 297 -1.25 -19.33 13.83
N THR A 298 -2.13 -19.89 13.00
CA THR A 298 -3.53 -20.16 13.33
C THR A 298 -3.72 -21.54 13.95
N ILE A 299 -2.84 -22.46 13.63
CA ILE A 299 -2.89 -23.85 14.11
C ILE A 299 -1.58 -24.16 14.85
N ALA A 300 -1.69 -24.82 16.00
CA ALA A 300 -0.52 -25.27 16.73
C ALA A 300 0.22 -26.33 15.92
N GLN A 301 1.54 -26.21 15.84
CA GLN A 301 2.42 -27.19 15.22
C GLN A 301 3.02 -28.08 16.31
N THR A 302 2.53 -29.31 16.38
CA THR A 302 2.96 -30.29 17.40
C THR A 302 3.84 -31.41 16.82
N THR A 303 4.17 -31.34 15.53
CA THR A 303 4.99 -32.32 14.83
C THR A 303 6.34 -31.74 14.48
N ASN A 304 7.37 -32.47 14.89
CA ASN A 304 8.78 -32.12 14.83
C ASN A 304 9.40 -31.99 13.43
N THR A 305 8.63 -32.06 12.35
CA THR A 305 9.17 -32.09 10.99
C THR A 305 8.18 -31.49 9.99
N SER A 306 7.40 -30.51 10.44
CA SER A 306 6.45 -29.82 9.54
C SER A 306 7.21 -29.11 8.42
N ALA A 307 6.93 -29.49 7.18
CA ALA A 307 7.54 -28.85 6.02
C ALA A 307 7.08 -27.40 5.90
N VAL A 308 8.04 -26.51 5.63
CA VAL A 308 7.79 -25.11 5.34
C VAL A 308 8.07 -24.87 3.86
N THR A 309 7.06 -24.42 3.13
CA THR A 309 7.15 -24.24 1.68
C THR A 309 6.83 -22.80 1.28
N THR A 310 7.52 -22.31 0.25
CA THR A 310 7.16 -21.07 -0.45
C THR A 310 6.10 -21.34 -1.51
N THR A 311 5.53 -20.28 -2.06
CA THR A 311 4.60 -20.35 -3.21
C THR A 311 5.25 -21.08 -4.40
N ALA A 312 4.43 -21.76 -5.20
CA ALA A 312 4.93 -22.52 -6.35
C ALA A 312 5.48 -21.62 -7.47
N ALA A 313 4.92 -20.42 -7.63
CA ALA A 313 5.26 -19.46 -8.68
C ALA A 313 5.45 -18.05 -8.10
N ASN A 314 6.02 -17.15 -8.90
CA ASN A 314 5.98 -15.71 -8.65
C ASN A 314 4.52 -15.23 -8.75
N TRP A 315 4.20 -14.16 -8.06
CA TRP A 315 2.82 -13.71 -7.92
C TRP A 315 2.71 -12.18 -7.87
N SER A 316 1.53 -11.66 -8.08
CA SER A 316 1.22 -10.24 -7.88
C SER A 316 0.45 -10.03 -6.58
N ALA A 317 0.80 -8.97 -5.84
CA ALA A 317 0.29 -8.68 -4.51
C ALA A 317 -0.97 -7.80 -4.58
N ASN A 318 -2.14 -8.39 -4.81
CA ASN A 318 -3.39 -7.66 -4.65
C ASN A 318 -3.70 -7.53 -3.15
N LEU A 319 -3.90 -6.30 -2.66
CA LEU A 319 -4.01 -6.03 -1.22
C LEU A 319 -5.44 -5.76 -0.81
N ALA A 320 -5.89 -6.47 0.22
CA ALA A 320 -7.11 -6.18 0.96
C ALA A 320 -6.75 -5.69 2.35
N PHE A 321 -7.30 -4.57 2.77
CA PHE A 321 -6.95 -3.97 4.05
C PHE A 321 -8.02 -2.99 4.56
N HIS A 322 -7.96 -2.69 5.85
CA HIS A 322 -8.68 -1.56 6.42
C HIS A 322 -7.80 -0.29 6.32
N PRO A 323 -8.34 0.90 5.98
CA PRO A 323 -7.54 2.12 5.79
C PRO A 323 -6.57 2.44 6.93
N THR A 324 -6.99 2.23 8.17
CA THR A 324 -6.16 2.48 9.37
C THR A 324 -4.95 1.56 9.50
N ALA A 325 -4.90 0.47 8.73
CA ALA A 325 -3.76 -0.46 8.77
C ALA A 325 -2.52 0.08 8.07
N ILE A 326 -2.71 0.97 7.09
CA ILE A 326 -1.62 1.55 6.30
C ILE A 326 -1.74 3.07 6.36
N GLN A 327 -0.68 3.72 6.79
CA GLN A 327 -0.63 5.18 6.79
C GLN A 327 0.37 5.71 5.78
N LEU A 328 -0.05 6.80 5.11
CA LEU A 328 0.75 7.63 4.22
C LEU A 328 0.89 9.03 4.83
N ILE A 329 2.12 9.46 5.04
CA ILE A 329 2.41 10.83 5.44
C ILE A 329 3.01 11.57 4.26
N THR A 330 2.50 12.76 3.97
CA THR A 330 3.05 13.66 2.96
C THR A 330 3.31 15.03 3.53
N ARG A 331 4.45 15.60 3.17
CA ARG A 331 4.91 16.92 3.62
C ARG A 331 5.55 17.67 2.46
N ALA A 332 5.72 18.99 2.63
CA ALA A 332 6.62 19.76 1.78
C ALA A 332 8.08 19.47 2.13
N ALA A 333 8.97 19.54 1.16
CA ALA A 333 10.40 19.36 1.39
C ALA A 333 10.97 20.48 2.28
N ALA A 334 11.96 20.15 3.13
CA ALA A 334 12.65 21.13 3.94
C ALA A 334 13.33 22.20 3.08
N MET A 335 13.32 23.43 3.57
CA MET A 335 14.06 24.56 2.97
C MET A 335 15.20 25.01 3.89
N PRO A 336 16.28 25.60 3.33
CA PRO A 336 17.32 26.22 4.12
C PRO A 336 16.78 27.37 4.97
N GLU A 337 17.47 27.67 6.08
CA GLU A 337 17.20 28.84 6.90
C GLU A 337 17.49 30.10 6.06
N GLY A 338 16.54 31.02 5.95
CA GLY A 338 16.62 32.19 5.07
C GLY A 338 15.96 32.03 3.70
N GLY A 339 15.41 30.84 3.40
CA GLY A 339 14.66 30.58 2.16
C GLY A 339 15.51 29.98 1.05
N ASP A 340 14.90 29.77 -0.09
CA ASP A 340 15.47 29.24 -1.32
C ASP A 340 15.55 30.35 -2.38
N MET A 341 16.25 30.12 -3.47
CA MET A 341 16.31 31.02 -4.65
C MET A 341 15.02 30.98 -5.47
N ALA A 342 13.97 30.32 -5.03
CA ALA A 342 12.68 30.31 -5.70
C ALA A 342 12.11 31.74 -5.79
N THR A 343 11.71 32.12 -6.99
CA THR A 343 11.06 33.43 -7.23
C THR A 343 9.65 33.44 -6.67
N ASP A 344 8.97 32.30 -6.71
CA ASP A 344 7.62 32.12 -6.20
C ASP A 344 7.39 30.67 -5.79
N SER A 345 6.51 30.45 -4.81
CA SER A 345 6.14 29.13 -4.33
C SER A 345 4.62 29.05 -4.09
N THR A 346 4.02 27.94 -4.43
CA THR A 346 2.61 27.68 -4.15
C THR A 346 2.38 26.24 -3.75
N PHE A 347 1.41 26.02 -2.85
CA PHE A 347 0.92 24.71 -2.50
C PHE A 347 -0.35 24.42 -3.28
N VAL A 348 -0.41 23.26 -3.88
CA VAL A 348 -1.55 22.79 -4.66
C VAL A 348 -2.03 21.47 -4.08
N THR A 349 -3.27 21.45 -3.63
CA THR A 349 -3.89 20.24 -3.09
C THR A 349 -4.71 19.57 -4.17
N ASP A 350 -4.45 18.29 -4.42
CA ASP A 350 -5.29 17.49 -5.30
C ASP A 350 -6.63 17.20 -4.62
N PRO A 351 -7.76 17.59 -5.22
CA PRO A 351 -9.07 17.38 -4.62
C PRO A 351 -9.50 15.90 -4.55
N VAL A 352 -8.91 15.03 -5.35
CA VAL A 352 -9.26 13.59 -5.39
C VAL A 352 -8.39 12.77 -4.45
N SER A 353 -7.07 12.92 -4.54
CA SER A 353 -6.15 12.15 -3.70
C SER A 353 -5.91 12.80 -2.32
N GLY A 354 -6.16 14.10 -2.18
CA GLY A 354 -5.87 14.88 -0.98
C GLY A 354 -4.37 15.13 -0.75
N LEU A 355 -3.52 14.82 -1.74
CA LEU A 355 -2.08 15.08 -1.67
C LEU A 355 -1.79 16.56 -1.85
N VAL A 356 -0.87 17.08 -1.05
CA VAL A 356 -0.40 18.46 -1.15
C VAL A 356 0.95 18.47 -1.86
N PHE A 357 1.00 19.10 -3.03
CA PHE A 357 2.22 19.29 -3.80
C PHE A 357 2.72 20.73 -3.64
N GLU A 358 4.01 20.89 -3.58
CA GLU A 358 4.66 22.20 -3.64
C GLU A 358 5.15 22.44 -5.06
N VAL A 359 4.81 23.59 -5.62
CA VAL A 359 5.29 24.04 -6.94
C VAL A 359 6.13 25.28 -6.74
N LEU A 360 7.41 25.20 -7.11
CA LEU A 360 8.40 26.26 -6.99
C LEU A 360 8.76 26.79 -8.38
N GLU A 361 8.90 28.10 -8.53
CA GLU A 361 9.36 28.74 -9.75
C GLU A 361 10.76 29.32 -9.56
N TYR A 362 11.71 28.90 -10.41
CA TYR A 362 13.07 29.44 -10.46
C TYR A 362 13.31 30.14 -11.78
N LYS A 363 13.69 31.42 -11.74
CA LYS A 363 14.12 32.18 -12.91
C LYS A 363 15.61 32.08 -13.04
N GLN A 364 16.05 31.62 -14.20
CA GLN A 364 17.45 31.45 -14.55
C GLN A 364 17.77 32.23 -15.83
N PHE A 365 19.03 32.22 -16.26
CA PHE A 365 19.43 32.92 -17.49
C PHE A 365 18.65 32.36 -18.69
N ARG A 366 17.75 33.19 -19.27
CA ARG A 366 16.89 32.90 -20.43
C ARG A 366 15.99 31.65 -20.30
N GLN A 367 15.74 31.17 -19.10
CA GLN A 367 14.87 30.02 -18.84
C GLN A 367 14.14 30.15 -17.52
N THR A 368 12.98 29.48 -17.44
CA THR A 368 12.22 29.31 -16.21
C THR A 368 12.11 27.82 -15.92
N VAL A 369 12.34 27.43 -14.68
CA VAL A 369 12.21 26.05 -14.22
C VAL A 369 11.14 25.99 -13.14
N TYR A 370 10.17 25.13 -13.31
CA TYR A 370 9.18 24.81 -12.28
C TYR A 370 9.56 23.49 -11.66
N HIS A 371 9.62 23.43 -10.32
CA HIS A 371 9.81 22.20 -9.59
C HIS A 371 8.50 21.79 -8.93
N VAL A 372 7.99 20.62 -9.27
CA VAL A 372 6.88 19.99 -8.56
C VAL A 372 7.47 19.03 -7.56
N SER A 373 7.31 19.28 -6.28
CA SER A 373 7.96 18.53 -5.20
C SER A 373 6.95 17.99 -4.18
N ILE A 374 7.31 16.86 -3.58
CA ILE A 374 6.61 16.25 -2.45
C ILE A 374 7.60 15.37 -1.67
N ALA A 375 7.47 15.36 -0.36
CA ALA A 375 8.16 14.43 0.53
C ALA A 375 7.13 13.51 1.17
N TRP A 376 7.45 12.19 1.26
CA TRP A 376 6.51 11.22 1.81
C TRP A 376 7.20 10.09 2.56
N GLY A 377 6.41 9.48 3.43
CA GLY A 377 6.73 8.25 4.12
C GLY A 377 5.48 7.39 4.24
N TRP A 378 5.65 6.08 4.32
CA TRP A 378 4.55 5.13 4.48
C TRP A 378 4.95 4.03 5.44
N LYS A 379 3.96 3.47 6.13
CA LYS A 379 4.16 2.34 7.03
C LYS A 379 2.86 1.56 7.21
N ALA A 380 2.98 0.23 7.24
CA ALA A 380 1.91 -0.62 7.75
C ALA A 380 1.97 -0.58 9.29
N ILE A 381 0.84 -0.22 9.92
CA ILE A 381 0.72 -0.07 11.37
C ILE A 381 0.20 -1.36 11.99
N LYS A 382 -0.84 -1.93 11.38
CA LYS A 382 -1.47 -3.17 11.85
C LYS A 382 -1.40 -4.22 10.76
N SER A 383 -0.48 -5.16 10.87
CA SER A 383 -0.31 -6.27 9.93
C SER A 383 -1.52 -7.21 9.90
N GLU A 384 -2.21 -7.37 11.02
CA GLU A 384 -3.42 -8.21 11.15
C GLU A 384 -4.54 -7.77 10.20
N HIS A 385 -4.65 -6.46 9.94
CA HIS A 385 -5.69 -5.88 9.10
C HIS A 385 -5.27 -5.76 7.63
N ILE A 386 -4.23 -6.49 7.21
CA ILE A 386 -3.75 -6.55 5.83
C ILE A 386 -3.71 -8.00 5.38
N ALA A 387 -4.36 -8.30 4.26
CA ALA A 387 -4.35 -9.60 3.61
C ALA A 387 -3.94 -9.47 2.14
N VAL A 388 -3.34 -10.52 1.59
CA VAL A 388 -2.95 -10.60 0.19
C VAL A 388 -3.84 -11.58 -0.56
N LEU A 389 -4.27 -11.19 -1.73
CA LEU A 389 -4.85 -12.08 -2.74
C LEU A 389 -3.81 -12.29 -3.85
N PHE A 390 -3.34 -13.53 -3.99
CA PHE A 390 -2.37 -13.88 -5.04
C PHE A 390 -2.91 -13.61 -6.44
N GLY A 391 -1.98 -13.17 -7.34
CA GLY A 391 -2.25 -13.00 -8.75
C GLY A 391 -1.15 -13.57 -9.63
#